data_3ae3080121b908a786cab094fcc5b6a5
#
_entry.id   3ae3080121b908a786cab094fcc5b6a5
#
_cell.length_a   1.000
_cell.length_b   1.000
_cell.length_c   1.000
_cell.angle_alpha   90.00
_cell.angle_beta   90.00
_cell.angle_gamma   90.00
#
_symmetry.space_group_name_H-M   'P 1'
#
loop_
_entity.id
_entity.type
_entity.pdbx_description
1 polymer ?
#
loop_
_entity_poly.entity_id
_entity_poly.type
_entity_poly.pdbx_seq_one_letter_code
_entity_poly.pdbx_strand_id
1 'polypeptide(L)'
;MQENFIQVDGNKIRYLESGNSKNILVLVHGLGASAERWNGVIPNFAKYYHVIVPDLIGFGYSDKPIADYTPDFFSIFLGKFFDALEIKRPNVIGSSLGGQIAAEYASTNPSNVEKLILVSPSGAMKQSTPALEAYIMAALYPNEQSAKNAFELMESSGNEVDDGIIHGFIERMQLPNAKLAFMSTVLGLKNS
;
A
#
# COMPACT_ATOMS: atom_id res chain seq x y z
N MET A 1 12.35 -6.55 -12.58
CA MET A 1 11.50 -5.57 -11.88
C MET A 1 12.15 -4.22 -12.04
N GLN A 2 11.41 -3.23 -12.50
CA GLN A 2 11.87 -1.87 -12.78
C GLN A 2 11.20 -0.89 -11.82
N GLU A 3 11.95 0.08 -11.33
CA GLU A 3 11.44 1.18 -10.54
C GLU A 3 11.13 2.36 -11.46
N ASN A 4 9.96 2.95 -11.31
CA ASN A 4 9.48 4.05 -12.12
C ASN A 4 8.81 5.13 -11.25
N PHE A 5 8.64 6.32 -11.84
CA PHE A 5 7.94 7.43 -11.20
C PHE A 5 6.99 8.09 -12.21
N ILE A 6 5.83 8.51 -11.72
CA ILE A 6 4.83 9.24 -12.50
C ILE A 6 4.29 10.42 -11.70
N GLN A 7 3.83 11.47 -12.39
CA GLN A 7 3.13 12.59 -11.75
C GLN A 7 1.63 12.31 -11.67
N VAL A 8 1.07 12.42 -10.46
CA VAL A 8 -0.37 12.32 -10.21
C VAL A 8 -0.77 13.55 -9.39
N ASP A 9 -1.55 14.45 -9.99
CA ASP A 9 -1.96 15.73 -9.38
C ASP A 9 -0.79 16.53 -8.76
N GLY A 10 0.33 16.60 -9.48
CA GLY A 10 1.51 17.34 -9.02
C GLY A 10 2.35 16.62 -7.97
N ASN A 11 1.97 15.40 -7.58
CA ASN A 11 2.74 14.57 -6.66
C ASN A 11 3.51 13.50 -7.44
N LYS A 12 4.77 13.29 -7.08
CA LYS A 12 5.63 12.25 -7.64
C LYS A 12 5.30 10.91 -6.97
N ILE A 13 4.77 9.98 -7.74
CA ILE A 13 4.38 8.65 -7.29
C ILE A 13 5.36 7.62 -7.82
N ARG A 14 5.95 6.86 -6.90
CA ARG A 14 6.81 5.72 -7.22
C ARG A 14 5.98 4.48 -7.46
N TYR A 15 6.40 3.66 -8.42
CA TYR A 15 5.83 2.32 -8.60
C TYR A 15 6.89 1.34 -9.11
N LEU A 16 6.70 0.07 -8.79
CA LEU A 16 7.46 -1.03 -9.37
C LEU A 16 6.67 -1.64 -10.51
N GLU A 17 7.40 -2.10 -11.53
CA GLU A 17 6.83 -2.66 -12.74
C GLU A 17 7.56 -3.95 -13.15
N SER A 18 6.80 -4.96 -13.60
CA SER A 18 7.37 -6.24 -14.05
C SER A 18 6.42 -6.96 -15.01
N GLY A 19 6.99 -7.67 -15.99
CA GLY A 19 6.21 -8.33 -17.04
C GLY A 19 5.80 -7.41 -18.17
N ASN A 20 5.23 -7.97 -19.23
CA ASN A 20 4.87 -7.23 -20.46
C ASN A 20 3.55 -7.75 -21.11
N SER A 21 2.73 -8.44 -20.35
CA SER A 21 1.43 -8.91 -20.79
C SER A 21 0.47 -7.76 -21.09
N LYS A 22 -0.51 -7.99 -21.98
CA LYS A 22 -1.62 -7.05 -22.17
C LYS A 22 -2.59 -7.02 -20.98
N ASN A 23 -2.58 -8.06 -20.14
CA ASN A 23 -3.40 -8.14 -18.94
C ASN A 23 -2.67 -7.44 -17.79
N ILE A 24 -3.21 -6.34 -17.31
CA ILE A 24 -2.62 -5.56 -16.22
C ILE A 24 -3.09 -6.11 -14.87
N LEU A 25 -2.15 -6.23 -13.93
CA LEU A 25 -2.40 -6.54 -12.53
C LEU A 25 -1.79 -5.45 -11.66
N VAL A 26 -2.64 -4.79 -10.87
CA VAL A 26 -2.21 -3.79 -9.89
C VAL A 26 -2.24 -4.39 -8.49
N LEU A 27 -1.13 -4.27 -7.74
CA LEU A 27 -1.00 -4.74 -6.37
C LEU A 27 -0.93 -3.54 -5.43
N VAL A 28 -1.92 -3.42 -4.52
CA VAL A 28 -2.07 -2.27 -3.62
C VAL A 28 -1.71 -2.69 -2.20
N HIS A 29 -0.67 -2.06 -1.64
CA HIS A 29 -0.15 -2.37 -0.31
C HIS A 29 -0.99 -1.76 0.83
N GLY A 30 -0.71 -2.20 2.06
CA GLY A 30 -1.39 -1.73 3.27
C GLY A 30 -0.77 -0.49 3.90
N LEU A 31 -1.31 -0.12 5.07
CA LEU A 31 -0.89 1.02 5.88
C LEU A 31 0.62 1.02 6.15
N GLY A 32 1.30 2.15 5.89
CA GLY A 32 2.72 2.34 6.18
C GLY A 32 3.69 1.43 5.41
N ALA A 33 3.18 0.60 4.50
CA ALA A 33 3.99 -0.30 3.68
C ALA A 33 4.51 0.42 2.42
N SER A 34 5.05 -0.36 1.49
CA SER A 34 5.52 0.07 0.18
C SER A 34 5.38 -1.07 -0.82
N ALA A 35 5.69 -0.82 -2.07
CA ALA A 35 5.61 -1.80 -3.16
C ALA A 35 6.42 -3.08 -2.87
N GLU A 36 7.50 -2.98 -2.11
CA GLU A 36 8.35 -4.12 -1.70
C GLU A 36 7.60 -5.20 -0.94
N ARG A 37 6.45 -4.86 -0.33
CA ARG A 37 5.60 -5.86 0.34
C ARG A 37 5.19 -7.01 -0.59
N TRP A 38 5.18 -6.77 -1.88
CA TRP A 38 4.77 -7.71 -2.91
C TRP A 38 5.92 -8.45 -3.59
N ASN A 39 7.20 -8.17 -3.21
CA ASN A 39 8.39 -8.72 -3.86
C ASN A 39 8.37 -10.26 -3.99
N GLY A 40 7.86 -10.96 -2.98
CA GLY A 40 7.79 -12.42 -2.98
C GLY A 40 6.82 -13.01 -4.02
N VAL A 41 5.84 -12.25 -4.50
CA VAL A 41 4.80 -12.74 -5.43
C VAL A 41 4.91 -12.15 -6.83
N ILE A 42 5.51 -10.97 -6.98
CA ILE A 42 5.67 -10.28 -8.28
C ILE A 42 6.26 -11.19 -9.35
N PRO A 43 7.37 -11.95 -9.13
CA PRO A 43 7.97 -12.79 -10.17
C PRO A 43 7.03 -13.87 -10.70
N ASN A 44 6.10 -14.35 -9.88
CA ASN A 44 5.13 -15.36 -10.29
C ASN A 44 4.00 -14.75 -11.12
N PHE A 45 3.49 -13.59 -10.73
CA PHE A 45 2.46 -12.89 -11.48
C PHE A 45 2.98 -12.33 -12.80
N ALA A 46 4.23 -11.85 -12.84
CA ALA A 46 4.84 -11.25 -14.03
C ALA A 46 5.01 -12.23 -15.21
N LYS A 47 4.86 -13.54 -14.96
CA LYS A 47 4.81 -14.58 -16.02
C LYS A 47 3.54 -14.48 -16.88
N TYR A 48 2.47 -13.90 -16.32
CA TYR A 48 1.13 -13.89 -16.94
C TYR A 48 0.54 -12.48 -17.08
N TYR A 49 1.01 -11.54 -16.30
CA TYR A 49 0.50 -10.18 -16.20
C TYR A 49 1.61 -9.14 -16.42
N HIS A 50 1.21 -7.96 -16.83
CA HIS A 50 1.98 -6.75 -16.62
C HIS A 50 1.65 -6.26 -15.21
N VAL A 51 2.56 -6.46 -14.28
CA VAL A 51 2.36 -6.16 -12.85
C VAL A 51 2.83 -4.75 -12.55
N ILE A 52 1.96 -3.96 -11.94
CA ILE A 52 2.21 -2.57 -11.51
C ILE A 52 1.92 -2.47 -10.02
N VAL A 53 2.86 -1.93 -9.26
CA VAL A 53 2.79 -1.89 -7.80
C VAL A 53 3.13 -0.49 -7.32
N PRO A 54 2.14 0.40 -7.15
CA PRO A 54 2.40 1.74 -6.64
C PRO A 54 2.82 1.72 -5.15
N ASP A 55 3.70 2.65 -4.78
CA ASP A 55 3.70 3.18 -3.44
C ASP A 55 2.53 4.16 -3.34
N LEU A 56 1.58 3.89 -2.45
CA LEU A 56 0.45 4.78 -2.25
C LEU A 56 0.93 6.19 -1.85
N ILE A 57 0.25 7.21 -2.35
CA ILE A 57 0.51 8.60 -1.90
C ILE A 57 0.50 8.65 -0.37
N GLY A 58 1.47 9.32 0.22
CA GLY A 58 1.67 9.35 1.67
C GLY A 58 2.56 8.23 2.21
N PHE A 59 2.88 7.19 1.41
CA PHE A 59 3.65 6.02 1.84
C PHE A 59 4.82 5.72 0.90
N GLY A 60 5.63 4.74 1.31
CA GLY A 60 6.79 4.31 0.54
C GLY A 60 7.73 5.47 0.22
N TYR A 61 8.15 5.54 -1.02
CA TYR A 61 8.97 6.62 -1.58
C TYR A 61 8.17 7.58 -2.48
N SER A 62 6.83 7.46 -2.48
CA SER A 62 5.93 8.45 -3.08
C SER A 62 5.86 9.72 -2.23
N ASP A 63 5.46 10.82 -2.85
CA ASP A 63 5.26 12.08 -2.16
C ASP A 63 4.22 11.97 -1.04
N LYS A 64 4.39 12.81 -0.02
CA LYS A 64 3.59 12.83 1.20
C LYS A 64 3.06 14.24 1.45
N PRO A 65 2.09 14.70 0.61
CA PRO A 65 1.47 16.00 0.82
C PRO A 65 0.74 16.08 2.16
N ILE A 66 0.55 17.28 2.68
CA ILE A 66 -0.33 17.50 3.85
C ILE A 66 -1.77 17.39 3.33
N ALA A 67 -2.47 16.35 3.78
CA ALA A 67 -3.85 16.04 3.36
C ALA A 67 -4.57 15.21 4.42
N ASP A 68 -5.89 15.14 4.30
CA ASP A 68 -6.72 14.20 5.06
C ASP A 68 -6.73 12.85 4.32
N TYR A 69 -5.95 11.91 4.81
CA TYR A 69 -5.76 10.59 4.21
C TYR A 69 -6.93 9.66 4.57
N THR A 70 -8.10 9.92 3.98
CA THR A 70 -9.30 9.10 4.13
C THR A 70 -9.36 7.98 3.09
N PRO A 71 -10.20 6.93 3.27
CA PRO A 71 -10.44 5.94 2.22
C PRO A 71 -10.84 6.56 0.88
N ASP A 72 -11.73 7.56 0.88
CA ASP A 72 -12.12 8.34 -0.31
C ASP A 72 -10.91 8.99 -1.00
N PHE A 73 -10.05 9.65 -0.23
CA PHE A 73 -8.84 10.28 -0.77
C PHE A 73 -7.96 9.26 -1.52
N PHE A 74 -7.77 8.09 -0.93
CA PHE A 74 -6.98 7.04 -1.57
C PHE A 74 -7.70 6.41 -2.78
N SER A 75 -9.02 6.27 -2.73
CA SER A 75 -9.81 5.75 -3.85
C SER A 75 -9.72 6.69 -5.05
N ILE A 76 -9.86 8.00 -4.84
CA ILE A 76 -9.67 9.03 -5.86
C ILE A 76 -8.23 9.00 -6.40
N PHE A 77 -7.23 8.91 -5.52
CA PHE A 77 -5.83 8.79 -5.91
C PHE A 77 -5.60 7.57 -6.81
N LEU A 78 -6.16 6.40 -6.46
CA LEU A 78 -6.00 5.16 -7.24
C LEU A 78 -6.55 5.34 -8.66
N GLY A 79 -7.71 5.97 -8.81
CA GLY A 79 -8.27 6.30 -10.12
C GLY A 79 -7.36 7.20 -10.95
N LYS A 80 -6.87 8.29 -10.36
CA LYS A 80 -5.94 9.22 -11.01
C LYS A 80 -4.59 8.57 -11.37
N PHE A 81 -4.11 7.64 -10.55
CA PHE A 81 -2.93 6.85 -10.86
C PHE A 81 -3.17 5.95 -12.08
N PHE A 82 -4.35 5.32 -12.18
CA PHE A 82 -4.72 4.54 -13.36
C PHE A 82 -4.81 5.42 -14.60
N ASP A 83 -5.42 6.59 -14.51
CA ASP A 83 -5.52 7.55 -15.62
C ASP A 83 -4.12 8.02 -16.08
N ALA A 84 -3.23 8.35 -15.14
CA ALA A 84 -1.88 8.80 -15.45
C ALA A 84 -1.03 7.75 -16.19
N LEU A 85 -1.26 6.47 -15.93
CA LEU A 85 -0.61 5.35 -16.62
C LEU A 85 -1.45 4.78 -17.78
N GLU A 86 -2.58 5.41 -18.14
CA GLU A 86 -3.51 4.94 -19.18
C GLU A 86 -4.01 3.49 -18.94
N ILE A 87 -4.05 3.07 -17.67
CA ILE A 87 -4.51 1.74 -17.25
C ILE A 87 -6.03 1.67 -17.38
N LYS A 88 -6.51 0.72 -18.18
CA LYS A 88 -7.93 0.47 -18.37
C LYS A 88 -8.31 -0.92 -17.85
N ARG A 89 -9.29 -0.96 -16.95
CA ARG A 89 -9.85 -2.18 -16.39
C ARG A 89 -8.80 -3.18 -15.89
N PRO A 90 -7.89 -2.81 -14.97
CA PRO A 90 -6.92 -3.74 -14.41
C PRO A 90 -7.58 -4.82 -13.57
N ASN A 91 -6.89 -5.94 -13.40
CA ASN A 91 -7.08 -6.79 -12.23
C ASN A 91 -6.43 -6.11 -11.03
N VAL A 92 -7.08 -6.11 -9.88
CA VAL A 92 -6.57 -5.44 -8.68
C VAL A 92 -6.52 -6.41 -7.52
N ILE A 93 -5.38 -6.48 -6.85
CA ILE A 93 -5.23 -7.18 -5.57
C ILE A 93 -4.86 -6.13 -4.52
N GLY A 94 -5.68 -6.01 -3.48
CA GLY A 94 -5.40 -5.10 -2.37
C GLY A 94 -5.27 -5.84 -1.05
N SER A 95 -4.26 -5.47 -0.25
CA SER A 95 -4.04 -6.04 1.07
C SER A 95 -4.26 -4.99 2.17
N SER A 96 -4.98 -5.37 3.24
CA SER A 96 -5.25 -4.50 4.39
C SER A 96 -5.91 -3.18 3.94
N LEU A 97 -5.32 -2.01 4.25
CA LEU A 97 -5.74 -0.70 3.75
C LEU A 97 -5.88 -0.70 2.21
N GLY A 98 -4.92 -1.28 1.48
CA GLY A 98 -5.00 -1.40 0.02
C GLY A 98 -6.20 -2.21 -0.45
N GLY A 99 -6.65 -3.18 0.35
CA GLY A 99 -7.88 -3.92 0.10
C GLY A 99 -9.13 -3.07 0.26
N GLN A 100 -9.20 -2.24 1.29
CA GLN A 100 -10.30 -1.29 1.49
C GLN A 100 -10.35 -0.26 0.36
N ILE A 101 -9.20 0.34 0.01
CA ILE A 101 -9.09 1.31 -1.09
C ILE A 101 -9.56 0.70 -2.42
N ALA A 102 -9.09 -0.51 -2.72
CA ALA A 102 -9.46 -1.20 -3.96
C ALA A 102 -10.95 -1.56 -4.00
N ALA A 103 -11.54 -1.96 -2.87
CA ALA A 103 -12.97 -2.24 -2.76
C ALA A 103 -13.80 -0.98 -2.98
N GLU A 104 -13.41 0.13 -2.37
CA GLU A 104 -14.09 1.42 -2.50
C GLU A 104 -14.01 1.94 -3.93
N TYR A 105 -12.83 1.92 -4.53
CA TYR A 105 -12.66 2.27 -5.94
C TYR A 105 -13.54 1.40 -6.86
N ALA A 106 -13.54 0.09 -6.67
CA ALA A 106 -14.33 -0.82 -7.49
C ALA A 106 -15.84 -0.63 -7.29
N SER A 107 -16.29 -0.27 -6.09
CA SER A 107 -17.72 -0.02 -5.80
C SER A 107 -18.23 1.23 -6.48
N THR A 108 -17.42 2.27 -6.55
CA THR A 108 -17.78 3.55 -7.19
C THR A 108 -17.49 3.54 -8.70
N ASN A 109 -16.59 2.67 -9.18
CA ASN A 109 -16.18 2.58 -10.59
C ASN A 109 -16.23 1.12 -11.10
N PRO A 110 -17.39 0.43 -11.04
CA PRO A 110 -17.46 -1.03 -11.31
C PRO A 110 -17.06 -1.43 -12.74
N SER A 111 -17.21 -0.53 -13.71
CA SER A 111 -16.77 -0.78 -15.09
C SER A 111 -15.25 -0.66 -15.30
N ASN A 112 -14.52 -0.09 -14.32
CA ASN A 112 -13.10 0.25 -14.44
C ASN A 112 -12.18 -0.79 -13.75
N VAL A 113 -12.74 -1.87 -13.21
CA VAL A 113 -11.99 -2.99 -12.63
C VAL A 113 -12.41 -4.28 -13.31
N GLU A 114 -11.46 -5.10 -13.75
CA GLU A 114 -11.76 -6.38 -14.38
C GLU A 114 -12.05 -7.45 -13.33
N LYS A 115 -11.15 -7.60 -12.36
CA LYS A 115 -11.28 -8.53 -11.21
C LYS A 115 -10.69 -7.89 -9.97
N LEU A 116 -11.30 -8.18 -8.82
CA LEU A 116 -10.86 -7.69 -7.53
C LEU A 116 -10.58 -8.86 -6.58
N ILE A 117 -9.41 -8.84 -5.96
CA ILE A 117 -9.03 -9.77 -4.89
C ILE A 117 -8.69 -8.96 -3.64
N LEU A 118 -9.31 -9.31 -2.53
CA LEU A 118 -9.12 -8.65 -1.24
C LEU A 118 -8.40 -9.60 -0.29
N VAL A 119 -7.24 -9.16 0.22
CA VAL A 119 -6.44 -9.92 1.18
C VAL A 119 -6.55 -9.23 2.54
N SER A 120 -7.33 -9.80 3.45
CA SER A 120 -7.58 -9.25 4.80
C SER A 120 -7.84 -7.73 4.79
N PRO A 121 -8.87 -7.25 4.06
CA PRO A 121 -9.09 -5.82 3.88
C PRO A 121 -9.41 -5.13 5.21
N SER A 122 -8.93 -3.90 5.39
CA SER A 122 -9.35 -3.01 6.49
C SER A 122 -10.84 -2.70 6.37
N GLY A 123 -11.43 -2.19 7.45
CA GLY A 123 -12.87 -1.89 7.51
C GLY A 123 -13.72 -3.10 7.90
N ALA A 124 -13.21 -4.33 7.78
CA ALA A 124 -13.91 -5.54 8.22
C ALA A 124 -13.71 -5.84 9.73
N MET A 125 -12.71 -5.24 10.35
CA MET A 125 -12.41 -5.44 11.78
C MET A 125 -13.11 -4.39 12.64
N LYS A 126 -13.77 -4.84 13.71
CA LYS A 126 -14.47 -3.95 14.66
C LYS A 126 -13.58 -3.40 15.78
N GLN A 127 -12.41 -3.99 15.98
CA GLN A 127 -11.48 -3.62 17.07
C GLN A 127 -10.05 -3.68 16.60
N SER A 128 -9.20 -2.85 17.20
CA SER A 128 -7.74 -2.91 17.02
C SER A 128 -7.20 -4.24 17.57
N THR A 129 -6.11 -4.70 16.98
CA THR A 129 -5.36 -5.86 17.49
C THR A 129 -4.05 -5.40 18.14
N PRO A 130 -3.52 -6.17 19.10
CA PRO A 130 -2.20 -5.85 19.68
C PRO A 130 -1.10 -5.67 18.64
N ALA A 131 -1.14 -6.46 17.56
CA ALA A 131 -0.20 -6.34 16.44
C ALA A 131 -0.33 -4.99 15.71
N LEU A 132 -1.56 -4.53 15.46
CA LEU A 132 -1.80 -3.23 14.83
C LEU A 132 -1.36 -2.08 15.74
N GLU A 133 -1.60 -2.18 17.05
CA GLU A 133 -1.19 -1.18 18.03
C GLU A 133 0.35 -1.08 18.12
N ALA A 134 1.04 -2.22 18.17
CA ALA A 134 2.49 -2.27 18.13
C ALA A 134 3.04 -1.67 16.83
N TYR A 135 2.39 -1.94 15.69
CA TYR A 135 2.78 -1.38 14.40
C TYR A 135 2.60 0.15 14.34
N ILE A 136 1.49 0.67 14.88
CA ILE A 136 1.27 2.12 14.98
C ILE A 136 2.37 2.77 15.85
N MET A 137 2.70 2.17 16.98
CA MET A 137 3.76 2.69 17.86
C MET A 137 5.12 2.65 17.17
N ALA A 138 5.44 1.57 16.45
CA ALA A 138 6.68 1.47 15.67
C ALA A 138 6.76 2.52 14.55
N ALA A 139 5.64 2.87 13.91
CA ALA A 139 5.59 3.90 12.88
C ALA A 139 5.84 5.31 13.46
N LEU A 140 5.30 5.59 14.65
CA LEU A 140 5.47 6.90 15.30
C LEU A 140 6.87 7.08 15.90
N TYR A 141 7.42 6.02 16.48
CA TYR A 141 8.71 5.99 17.15
C TYR A 141 9.62 4.92 16.50
N PRO A 142 10.00 5.11 15.21
CA PRO A 142 10.70 4.10 14.45
C PRO A 142 12.10 3.85 15.00
N ASN A 143 12.29 2.65 15.51
CA ASN A 143 13.56 2.09 15.91
C ASN A 143 13.53 0.57 15.69
N GLU A 144 14.70 -0.03 15.69
CA GLU A 144 14.88 -1.45 15.34
C GLU A 144 14.04 -2.37 16.25
N GLN A 145 14.09 -2.16 17.56
CA GLN A 145 13.39 -3.01 18.52
C GLN A 145 11.87 -2.91 18.38
N SER A 146 11.32 -1.69 18.23
CA SER A 146 9.88 -1.50 18.09
C SER A 146 9.36 -2.03 16.75
N ALA A 147 10.13 -1.85 15.67
CA ALA A 147 9.79 -2.37 14.35
C ALA A 147 9.83 -3.91 14.34
N LYS A 148 10.90 -4.52 14.85
CA LYS A 148 11.03 -5.97 14.96
C LYS A 148 9.86 -6.58 15.73
N ASN A 149 9.57 -6.07 16.92
CA ASN A 149 8.45 -6.55 17.74
C ASN A 149 7.11 -6.44 17.02
N ALA A 150 6.85 -5.34 16.31
CA ALA A 150 5.61 -5.14 15.57
C ALA A 150 5.47 -6.14 14.41
N PHE A 151 6.54 -6.37 13.65
CA PHE A 151 6.52 -7.32 12.54
C PHE A 151 6.42 -8.78 13.01
N GLU A 152 7.10 -9.15 14.10
CA GLU A 152 6.98 -10.48 14.72
C GLU A 152 5.54 -10.76 15.18
N LEU A 153 4.86 -9.78 15.77
CA LEU A 153 3.44 -9.92 16.17
C LEU A 153 2.50 -10.07 14.97
N MET A 154 2.88 -9.57 13.79
CA MET A 154 2.08 -9.71 12.56
C MET A 154 2.43 -10.99 11.80
N GLU A 155 3.56 -11.62 12.08
CA GLU A 155 4.01 -12.83 11.39
C GLU A 155 3.38 -14.08 12.04
N SER A 156 2.54 -14.78 11.28
CA SER A 156 1.81 -15.96 11.78
C SER A 156 2.55 -17.28 11.58
N SER A 157 3.59 -17.29 10.74
CA SER A 157 4.31 -18.51 10.35
C SER A 157 5.42 -18.90 11.35
N GLY A 158 5.77 -18.00 12.30
CA GLY A 158 6.89 -18.19 13.23
C GLY A 158 8.26 -18.05 12.57
N ASN A 159 8.34 -17.55 11.34
CA ASN A 159 9.59 -17.24 10.68
C ASN A 159 10.18 -15.93 11.24
N GLU A 160 11.51 -15.83 11.23
CA GLU A 160 12.18 -14.57 11.52
C GLU A 160 11.83 -13.53 10.46
N VAL A 161 11.61 -12.30 10.90
CA VAL A 161 11.37 -11.16 10.00
C VAL A 161 12.71 -10.73 9.41
N ASP A 162 12.74 -10.58 8.10
CA ASP A 162 13.93 -10.12 7.37
C ASP A 162 14.36 -8.72 7.81
N ASP A 163 15.63 -8.54 8.16
CA ASP A 163 16.19 -7.27 8.63
C ASP A 163 16.02 -6.15 7.59
N GLY A 164 16.05 -6.47 6.30
CA GLY A 164 15.81 -5.51 5.22
C GLY A 164 14.39 -4.94 5.25
N ILE A 165 13.39 -5.72 5.68
CA ILE A 165 12.02 -5.23 5.89
C ILE A 165 11.99 -4.23 7.05
N ILE A 166 12.68 -4.55 8.15
CA ILE A 166 12.75 -3.70 9.35
C ILE A 166 13.44 -2.38 9.04
N HIS A 167 14.65 -2.43 8.46
CA HIS A 167 15.43 -1.26 8.12
C HIS A 167 14.68 -0.37 7.09
N GLY A 168 14.13 -0.99 6.04
CA GLY A 168 13.36 -0.26 5.04
C GLY A 168 12.10 0.41 5.61
N PHE A 169 11.44 -0.20 6.58
CA PHE A 169 10.32 0.43 7.29
C PHE A 169 10.78 1.66 8.08
N ILE A 170 11.85 1.52 8.86
CA ILE A 170 12.41 2.62 9.68
C ILE A 170 12.81 3.79 8.78
N GLU A 171 13.54 3.53 7.70
CA GLU A 171 13.96 4.52 6.72
C GLU A 171 12.76 5.31 6.17
N ARG A 172 11.73 4.60 5.68
CA ARG A 172 10.54 5.23 5.10
C ARG A 172 9.74 6.05 6.12
N MET A 173 9.67 5.60 7.38
CA MET A 173 8.98 6.34 8.45
C MET A 173 9.76 7.58 8.93
N GLN A 174 11.04 7.72 8.58
CA GLN A 174 11.86 8.90 8.84
C GLN A 174 11.82 9.93 7.69
N LEU A 175 11.23 9.59 6.55
CA LEU A 175 11.05 10.54 5.45
C LEU A 175 10.15 11.72 5.86
N PRO A 176 10.33 12.89 5.25
CA PRO A 176 9.48 14.05 5.51
C PRO A 176 7.98 13.72 5.39
N ASN A 177 7.19 14.16 6.34
CA ASN A 177 5.74 13.96 6.44
C ASN A 177 5.25 12.49 6.57
N ALA A 178 6.13 11.48 6.60
CA ALA A 178 5.72 10.08 6.65
C ALA A 178 4.84 9.77 7.87
N LYS A 179 5.23 10.24 9.06
CA LYS A 179 4.46 10.06 10.29
C LYS A 179 3.14 10.81 10.26
N LEU A 180 3.10 12.01 9.67
CA LEU A 180 1.87 12.79 9.52
C LEU A 180 0.87 12.07 8.60
N ALA A 181 1.32 11.60 7.42
CA ALA A 181 0.49 10.83 6.50
C ALA A 181 -0.01 9.55 7.15
N PHE A 182 0.86 8.82 7.86
CA PHE A 182 0.49 7.61 8.58
C PHE A 182 -0.60 7.87 9.63
N MET A 183 -0.42 8.89 10.48
CA MET A 183 -1.40 9.23 11.53
C MET A 183 -2.71 9.73 10.96
N SER A 184 -2.67 10.59 9.94
CA SER A 184 -3.86 11.05 9.24
C SER A 184 -4.66 9.86 8.68
N THR A 185 -3.96 8.87 8.09
CA THR A 185 -4.61 7.64 7.61
C THR A 185 -5.26 6.85 8.75
N VAL A 186 -4.56 6.64 9.88
CA VAL A 186 -5.12 5.93 11.04
C VAL A 186 -6.39 6.62 11.57
N LEU A 187 -6.40 7.95 11.61
CA LEU A 187 -7.56 8.73 12.02
C LEU A 187 -8.69 8.65 10.98
N GLY A 188 -8.36 8.71 9.70
CA GLY A 188 -9.31 8.57 8.59
C GLY A 188 -10.03 7.22 8.60
N LEU A 189 -9.31 6.14 8.92
CA LEU A 189 -9.90 4.79 9.02
C LEU A 189 -10.84 4.60 10.21
N LYS A 190 -10.68 5.37 11.29
CA LYS A 190 -11.58 5.30 12.46
C LYS A 190 -12.92 5.98 12.23
N ASN A 191 -12.99 6.87 11.26
CA ASN A 191 -14.17 7.70 10.96
C ASN A 191 -14.94 7.22 9.72
N SER A 192 -14.52 6.11 9.11
CA SER A 192 -15.11 5.53 7.89
C SER A 192 -16.07 4.36 8.16
#